data_8f872aa072ff8ca1bae135adf6dd24cd
#
_entry.id   8f872aa072ff8ca1bae135adf6dd24cd
#
_cell.length_a   1.000
_cell.length_b   1.000
_cell.length_c   1.000
_cell.angle_alpha   90.00
_cell.angle_beta   90.00
_cell.angle_gamma   90.00
#
_symmetry.space_group_name_H-M   'P 1'
#
loop_
_entity.id
_entity.type
_entity.pdbx_description
1 polymer ?
#
loop_
_entity_poly.entity_id
_entity_poly.type
_entity_poly.pdbx_seq_one_letter_code
_entity_poly.pdbx_strand_id
1 'polypeptide(L)'
;MANPEHLEVLKSGVDEWNQWREAHSDIRPDLFKADLSGANLTRANLRGANLSMTILRETNLSEADLSEANFLGAILTGAILTGAILNSADLQGADLRGADLSGAIIIRAFFREADLGEANLGRSYLREVNLLNANLSGADLSGARVIETIFANNDLSSVKGLDTVEHLGPSTIGIDTLYKSGGKIPDVFLRGSGVPENFIVSLREPGLVRR
;
A
#
# COMPACT_ATOMS: atom_id res chain seq x y z
N MET A 1 21.55 4.64 11.65
CA MET A 1 20.80 5.80 12.24
C MET A 1 20.65 6.82 11.15
N ALA A 2 19.55 7.60 11.18
CA ALA A 2 19.34 8.67 10.21
C ALA A 2 20.55 9.60 10.09
N ASN A 3 20.72 10.21 8.90
CA ASN A 3 21.67 11.31 8.74
C ASN A 3 21.16 12.49 9.61
N PRO A 4 21.96 13.01 10.56
CA PRO A 4 21.50 14.07 11.45
C PRO A 4 21.07 15.35 10.73
N GLU A 5 21.80 15.74 9.68
CA GLU A 5 21.48 16.93 8.88
C GLU A 5 20.14 16.77 8.15
N HIS A 6 19.90 15.62 7.49
CA HIS A 6 18.62 15.38 6.84
C HIS A 6 17.43 15.40 7.81
N LEU A 7 17.65 14.83 9.01
CA LEU A 7 16.61 14.81 10.04
C LEU A 7 16.34 16.20 10.63
N GLU A 8 17.39 17.00 10.80
CA GLU A 8 17.27 18.38 11.30
C GLU A 8 16.51 19.27 10.29
N VAL A 9 16.87 19.20 9.01
CA VAL A 9 16.16 19.95 7.95
C VAL A 9 14.70 19.51 7.86
N LEU A 10 14.40 18.20 7.92
CA LEU A 10 13.01 17.72 7.89
C LEU A 10 12.21 18.23 9.11
N LYS A 11 12.83 18.28 10.28
CA LYS A 11 12.20 18.78 11.52
C LYS A 11 12.04 20.30 11.56
N SER A 12 12.77 21.07 10.77
CA SER A 12 12.60 22.51 10.67
C SER A 12 11.30 22.90 9.95
N GLY A 13 10.80 22.02 9.07
CA GLY A 13 9.52 22.20 8.38
C GLY A 13 9.53 21.63 6.97
N VAL A 14 8.33 21.41 6.41
CA VAL A 14 8.18 20.83 5.07
C VAL A 14 8.62 21.80 3.98
N ASP A 15 8.43 23.09 4.15
CA ASP A 15 8.84 24.10 3.16
C ASP A 15 10.37 24.17 3.08
N GLU A 16 11.07 24.20 4.22
CA GLU A 16 12.52 24.14 4.32
C GLU A 16 13.07 22.84 3.76
N TRP A 17 12.41 21.73 4.09
CA TRP A 17 12.74 20.42 3.53
C TRP A 17 12.63 20.41 2.01
N ASN A 18 11.54 20.88 1.46
CA ASN A 18 11.30 20.87 0.02
C ASN A 18 12.30 21.78 -0.72
N GLN A 19 12.63 22.94 -0.17
CA GLN A 19 13.69 23.81 -0.72
C GLN A 19 15.06 23.12 -0.70
N TRP A 20 15.39 22.45 0.42
CA TRP A 20 16.62 21.66 0.52
C TRP A 20 16.62 20.54 -0.54
N ARG A 21 15.49 19.84 -0.73
CA ARG A 21 15.35 18.80 -1.76
C ARG A 21 15.54 19.32 -3.18
N GLU A 22 15.05 20.52 -3.49
CA GLU A 22 15.28 21.16 -4.81
C GLU A 22 16.76 21.45 -5.03
N ALA A 23 17.45 21.95 -4.02
CA ALA A 23 18.87 22.27 -4.09
C ALA A 23 19.78 21.03 -4.09
N HIS A 24 19.30 19.87 -3.61
CA HIS A 24 20.06 18.62 -3.44
C HIS A 24 19.30 17.44 -4.06
N SER A 25 18.86 17.59 -5.30
CA SER A 25 18.02 16.60 -5.99
C SER A 25 18.71 15.26 -6.25
N ASP A 26 20.04 15.24 -6.27
CA ASP A 26 20.91 14.08 -6.42
C ASP A 26 21.15 13.32 -5.11
N ILE A 27 20.88 13.96 -3.97
CA ILE A 27 21.05 13.33 -2.66
C ILE A 27 19.83 12.45 -2.33
N ARG A 28 20.10 11.21 -1.94
CA ARG A 28 19.11 10.30 -1.39
C ARG A 28 18.98 10.56 0.12
N PRO A 29 17.84 11.09 0.60
CA PRO A 29 17.68 11.36 2.03
C PRO A 29 17.80 10.08 2.86
N ASP A 30 18.58 10.10 3.93
CA ASP A 30 18.70 8.98 4.87
C ASP A 30 18.01 9.32 6.19
N LEU A 31 16.85 8.70 6.39
CA LEU A 31 16.01 8.83 7.58
C LEU A 31 15.89 7.47 8.32
N PHE A 32 16.84 6.56 8.06
CA PHE A 32 16.86 5.21 8.62
C PHE A 32 16.68 5.20 10.14
N LYS A 33 15.66 4.47 10.61
CA LYS A 33 15.31 4.36 12.04
C LYS A 33 14.97 5.70 12.73
N ALA A 34 14.64 6.75 11.99
CA ALA A 34 14.14 7.96 12.61
C ALA A 34 12.79 7.72 13.28
N ASP A 35 12.53 8.44 14.37
CA ASP A 35 11.18 8.57 14.93
C ASP A 35 10.57 9.87 14.42
N LEU A 36 9.53 9.73 13.61
CA LEU A 36 8.76 10.79 12.98
C LEU A 36 7.27 10.69 13.38
N SER A 37 6.99 9.99 14.49
CA SER A 37 5.62 9.78 14.96
C SER A 37 4.90 11.10 15.15
N GLY A 38 3.66 11.20 14.64
CA GLY A 38 2.82 12.39 14.72
C GLY A 38 3.32 13.61 13.94
N ALA A 39 4.42 13.48 13.18
CA ALA A 39 4.93 14.59 12.39
C ALA A 39 3.93 14.99 11.28
N ASN A 40 3.89 16.29 10.95
CA ASN A 40 3.19 16.76 9.76
C ASN A 40 4.17 16.86 8.60
N LEU A 41 4.07 15.92 7.67
CA LEU A 41 4.87 15.81 6.45
C LEU A 41 3.99 15.95 5.19
N THR A 42 2.87 16.66 5.31
CA THR A 42 1.96 16.94 4.20
C THR A 42 2.71 17.59 3.05
N ARG A 43 2.62 17.00 1.84
CA ARG A 43 3.33 17.46 0.62
C ARG A 43 4.85 17.44 0.71
N ALA A 44 5.44 16.71 1.66
CA ALA A 44 6.89 16.57 1.72
C ALA A 44 7.41 15.79 0.50
N ASN A 45 8.50 16.28 -0.09
CA ASN A 45 9.24 15.56 -1.13
C ASN A 45 10.20 14.55 -0.47
N LEU A 46 9.69 13.34 -0.26
CA LEU A 46 10.46 12.22 0.30
C LEU A 46 10.87 11.21 -0.78
N ARG A 47 10.85 11.64 -2.06
CA ARG A 47 11.23 10.79 -3.19
C ARG A 47 12.62 10.18 -2.98
N GLY A 48 12.70 8.86 -3.12
CA GLY A 48 13.92 8.09 -2.98
C GLY A 48 14.48 8.02 -1.56
N ALA A 49 13.79 8.57 -0.55
CA ALA A 49 14.27 8.56 0.82
C ALA A 49 14.42 7.14 1.37
N ASN A 50 15.46 6.93 2.18
CA ASN A 50 15.60 5.74 3.00
C ASN A 50 14.80 5.94 4.30
N LEU A 51 13.60 5.39 4.33
CA LEU A 51 12.67 5.37 5.47
C LEU A 51 12.60 3.97 6.10
N SER A 52 13.58 3.10 5.83
CA SER A 52 13.54 1.75 6.37
C SER A 52 13.66 1.76 7.90
N MET A 53 12.84 0.91 8.53
CA MET A 53 12.74 0.79 10.00
C MET A 53 12.36 2.10 10.72
N THR A 54 11.86 3.13 10.02
CA THR A 54 11.37 4.38 10.63
C THR A 54 10.08 4.15 11.40
N ILE A 55 9.84 4.98 12.40
CA ILE A 55 8.57 5.03 13.14
C ILE A 55 7.79 6.24 12.62
N LEU A 56 6.67 5.96 11.96
CA LEU A 56 5.79 6.92 11.30
C LEU A 56 4.34 6.79 11.83
N ARG A 57 4.19 6.42 13.11
CA ARG A 57 2.86 6.26 13.71
C ARG A 57 2.09 7.57 13.66
N GLU A 58 0.85 7.52 13.16
CA GLU A 58 -0.03 8.70 13.10
C GLU A 58 0.60 9.91 12.37
N THR A 59 1.65 9.69 11.59
CA THR A 59 2.30 10.73 10.78
C THR A 59 1.37 11.14 9.64
N ASN A 60 1.24 12.45 9.41
CA ASN A 60 0.51 12.96 8.25
C ASN A 60 1.45 13.07 7.04
N LEU A 61 1.27 12.18 6.06
CA LEU A 61 1.98 12.11 4.78
C LEU A 61 1.03 12.44 3.60
N SER A 62 -0.08 13.15 3.86
CA SER A 62 -1.05 13.48 2.82
C SER A 62 -0.38 14.23 1.65
N GLU A 63 -0.67 13.80 0.42
CA GLU A 63 -0.15 14.40 -0.81
C GLU A 63 1.40 14.40 -0.90
N ALA A 64 2.12 13.67 -0.03
CA ALA A 64 3.59 13.58 -0.09
C ALA A 64 4.05 12.79 -1.32
N ASP A 65 5.20 13.17 -1.91
CA ASP A 65 5.89 12.36 -2.90
C ASP A 65 6.80 11.34 -2.19
N LEU A 66 6.35 10.10 -2.18
CA LEU A 66 7.03 8.93 -1.60
C LEU A 66 7.56 8.00 -2.70
N SER A 67 7.63 8.49 -3.95
CA SER A 67 8.09 7.68 -5.08
C SER A 67 9.51 7.15 -4.82
N GLU A 68 9.73 5.87 -5.11
CA GLU A 68 11.03 5.20 -4.94
C GLU A 68 11.54 5.17 -3.48
N ALA A 69 10.73 5.60 -2.49
CA ALA A 69 11.12 5.56 -1.08
C ALA A 69 11.18 4.12 -0.56
N ASN A 70 12.13 3.87 0.33
CA ASN A 70 12.31 2.58 0.98
C ASN A 70 11.72 2.60 2.39
N PHE A 71 10.61 1.88 2.59
CA PHE A 71 9.92 1.69 3.87
C PHE A 71 10.11 0.29 4.46
N LEU A 72 11.14 -0.45 4.04
CA LEU A 72 11.36 -1.81 4.53
C LEU A 72 11.25 -1.88 6.06
N GLY A 73 10.27 -2.63 6.56
CA GLY A 73 10.02 -2.80 8.00
C GLY A 73 9.67 -1.51 8.76
N ALA A 74 9.22 -0.46 8.07
CA ALA A 74 8.76 0.77 8.72
C ALA A 74 7.42 0.58 9.44
N ILE A 75 7.15 1.40 10.44
CA ILE A 75 5.91 1.37 11.23
C ILE A 75 5.07 2.59 10.86
N LEU A 76 4.03 2.37 10.06
CA LEU A 76 3.09 3.39 9.59
C LEU A 76 1.68 3.22 10.20
N THR A 77 1.58 2.60 11.37
CA THR A 77 0.29 2.34 12.02
C THR A 77 -0.48 3.66 12.19
N GLY A 78 -1.70 3.72 11.63
CA GLY A 78 -2.55 4.91 11.68
C GLY A 78 -2.03 6.13 10.93
N ALA A 79 -0.99 5.99 10.10
CA ALA A 79 -0.48 7.10 9.29
C ALA A 79 -1.49 7.54 8.23
N ILE A 80 -1.48 8.83 7.87
CA ILE A 80 -2.36 9.41 6.87
C ILE A 80 -1.56 9.62 5.58
N LEU A 81 -1.86 8.81 4.55
CA LEU A 81 -1.24 8.85 3.23
C LEU A 81 -2.25 9.23 2.14
N THR A 82 -3.30 9.95 2.51
CA THR A 82 -4.37 10.36 1.58
C THR A 82 -3.78 11.13 0.39
N GLY A 83 -4.01 10.63 -0.82
CA GLY A 83 -3.49 11.25 -2.05
C GLY A 83 -1.98 11.20 -2.21
N ALA A 84 -1.24 10.49 -1.37
CA ALA A 84 0.21 10.34 -1.50
C ALA A 84 0.61 9.60 -2.78
N ILE A 85 1.82 9.85 -3.28
CA ILE A 85 2.39 9.20 -4.47
C ILE A 85 3.42 8.17 -4.00
N LEU A 86 3.14 6.89 -4.23
CA LEU A 86 3.95 5.74 -3.80
C LEU A 86 4.55 4.96 -4.98
N ASN A 87 4.83 5.64 -6.10
CA ASN A 87 5.33 4.96 -7.29
C ASN A 87 6.67 4.28 -7.02
N SER A 88 6.76 2.98 -7.28
CA SER A 88 7.95 2.16 -7.06
C SER A 88 8.46 2.16 -5.60
N ALA A 89 7.64 2.53 -4.63
CA ALA A 89 8.01 2.48 -3.22
C ALA A 89 8.13 1.02 -2.73
N ASP A 90 9.09 0.78 -1.84
CA ASP A 90 9.28 -0.52 -1.20
C ASP A 90 8.73 -0.50 0.23
N LEU A 91 7.56 -1.12 0.42
CA LEU A 91 6.88 -1.26 1.71
C LEU A 91 6.92 -2.72 2.20
N GLN A 92 7.91 -3.49 1.77
CA GLN A 92 8.02 -4.89 2.18
C GLN A 92 8.13 -5.00 3.71
N GLY A 93 7.25 -5.82 4.30
CA GLY A 93 7.20 -6.05 5.74
C GLY A 93 6.85 -4.81 6.58
N ALA A 94 6.36 -3.73 5.97
CA ALA A 94 5.93 -2.54 6.70
C ALA A 94 4.60 -2.79 7.44
N ASP A 95 4.42 -2.14 8.60
CA ASP A 95 3.19 -2.17 9.39
C ASP A 95 2.33 -0.93 9.04
N LEU A 96 1.30 -1.14 8.22
CA LEU A 96 0.36 -0.10 7.78
C LEU A 96 -1.04 -0.29 8.41
N ARG A 97 -1.14 -0.97 9.54
CA ARG A 97 -2.46 -1.23 10.15
C ARG A 97 -3.20 0.07 10.45
N GLY A 98 -4.44 0.12 9.97
CA GLY A 98 -5.31 1.29 10.11
C GLY A 98 -4.81 2.54 9.40
N ALA A 99 -3.79 2.46 8.53
CA ALA A 99 -3.34 3.60 7.76
C ALA A 99 -4.38 4.03 6.71
N ASP A 100 -4.45 5.32 6.42
CA ASP A 100 -5.32 5.87 5.37
C ASP A 100 -4.54 6.15 4.08
N LEU A 101 -4.67 5.25 3.10
CA LEU A 101 -4.12 5.38 1.75
C LEU A 101 -5.20 5.77 0.73
N SER A 102 -6.32 6.36 1.19
CA SER A 102 -7.41 6.69 0.28
C SER A 102 -6.96 7.68 -0.79
N GLY A 103 -7.33 7.39 -2.04
CA GLY A 103 -6.95 8.19 -3.20
C GLY A 103 -5.45 8.19 -3.53
N ALA A 104 -4.62 7.41 -2.84
CA ALA A 104 -3.19 7.34 -3.11
C ALA A 104 -2.91 6.78 -4.52
N ILE A 105 -1.81 7.23 -5.14
CA ILE A 105 -1.32 6.75 -6.43
C ILE A 105 -0.20 5.74 -6.16
N ILE A 106 -0.48 4.46 -6.43
CA ILE A 106 0.38 3.35 -6.07
C ILE A 106 0.70 2.55 -7.35
N ILE A 107 1.81 2.88 -8.01
CA ILE A 107 2.23 2.24 -9.25
C ILE A 107 3.54 1.48 -9.01
N ARG A 108 3.59 0.18 -9.32
CA ARG A 108 4.77 -0.68 -9.18
C ARG A 108 5.33 -0.75 -7.76
N ALA A 109 4.52 -0.49 -6.74
CA ALA A 109 4.95 -0.57 -5.36
C ALA A 109 4.97 -2.02 -4.85
N PHE A 110 5.84 -2.28 -3.86
CA PHE A 110 6.04 -3.59 -3.26
C PHE A 110 5.48 -3.61 -1.84
N PHE A 111 4.37 -4.32 -1.64
CA PHE A 111 3.74 -4.55 -0.33
C PHE A 111 3.88 -6.00 0.13
N ARG A 112 4.88 -6.70 -0.39
CA ARG A 112 5.11 -8.09 0.03
C ARG A 112 5.25 -8.19 1.54
N GLU A 113 4.47 -9.09 2.16
CA GLU A 113 4.50 -9.32 3.62
C GLU A 113 4.14 -8.08 4.47
N ALA A 114 3.63 -7.00 3.86
CA ALA A 114 3.15 -5.84 4.61
C ALA A 114 1.86 -6.16 5.38
N ASP A 115 1.68 -5.50 6.53
CA ASP A 115 0.43 -5.57 7.28
C ASP A 115 -0.46 -4.36 6.94
N LEU A 116 -1.48 -4.60 6.13
CA LEU A 116 -2.51 -3.64 5.72
C LEU A 116 -3.84 -3.90 6.45
N GLY A 117 -3.81 -4.57 7.59
CA GLY A 117 -5.00 -4.84 8.39
C GLY A 117 -5.77 -3.55 8.69
N GLU A 118 -7.07 -3.52 8.37
CA GLU A 118 -7.95 -2.36 8.58
C GLU A 118 -7.52 -1.07 7.84
N ALA A 119 -6.52 -1.13 6.94
CA ALA A 119 -6.10 0.02 6.15
C ALA A 119 -7.19 0.46 5.16
N ASN A 120 -7.30 1.76 4.93
CA ASN A 120 -8.19 2.33 3.93
C ASN A 120 -7.45 2.55 2.60
N LEU A 121 -7.76 1.75 1.59
CA LEU A 121 -7.28 1.87 0.20
C LEU A 121 -8.40 2.36 -0.74
N GLY A 122 -9.46 2.91 -0.20
CA GLY A 122 -10.61 3.38 -0.97
C GLY A 122 -10.21 4.40 -2.04
N ARG A 123 -10.71 4.24 -3.27
CA ARG A 123 -10.42 5.12 -4.42
C ARG A 123 -8.93 5.26 -4.76
N SER A 124 -8.05 4.43 -4.20
CA SER A 124 -6.63 4.40 -4.58
C SER A 124 -6.45 3.85 -5.99
N TYR A 125 -5.32 4.19 -6.62
CA TYR A 125 -4.93 3.67 -7.92
C TYR A 125 -3.82 2.64 -7.76
N LEU A 126 -4.16 1.37 -7.90
CA LEU A 126 -3.28 0.22 -7.71
C LEU A 126 -2.89 -0.38 -9.08
N ARG A 127 -1.75 0.05 -9.62
CA ARG A 127 -1.24 -0.49 -10.87
C ARG A 127 0.07 -1.24 -10.66
N GLU A 128 0.12 -2.49 -11.16
CA GLU A 128 1.32 -3.33 -11.06
C GLU A 128 1.82 -3.48 -9.60
N VAL A 129 0.91 -3.46 -8.62
CA VAL A 129 1.24 -3.56 -7.19
C VAL A 129 1.43 -5.01 -6.79
N ASN A 130 2.46 -5.30 -6.02
CA ASN A 130 2.72 -6.64 -5.49
C ASN A 130 2.25 -6.75 -4.03
N LEU A 131 1.13 -7.45 -3.81
CA LEU A 131 0.55 -7.73 -2.50
C LEU A 131 0.81 -9.17 -2.01
N LEU A 132 1.80 -9.86 -2.57
CA LEU A 132 2.13 -11.23 -2.17
C LEU A 132 2.32 -11.34 -0.65
N ASN A 133 1.59 -12.23 0.00
CA ASN A 133 1.61 -12.46 1.45
C ASN A 133 1.19 -11.24 2.31
N ALA A 134 0.71 -10.15 1.75
CA ALA A 134 0.22 -9.03 2.55
C ALA A 134 -1.01 -9.43 3.36
N ASN A 135 -1.10 -8.96 4.61
CA ASN A 135 -2.31 -9.05 5.41
C ASN A 135 -3.27 -7.95 4.99
N LEU A 136 -4.44 -8.32 4.48
CA LEU A 136 -5.51 -7.40 4.04
C LEU A 136 -6.76 -7.52 4.92
N SER A 137 -6.67 -8.13 6.10
CA SER A 137 -7.83 -8.38 6.95
C SER A 137 -8.55 -7.08 7.32
N GLY A 138 -9.82 -6.96 6.94
CA GLY A 138 -10.64 -5.78 7.21
C GLY A 138 -10.27 -4.53 6.41
N ALA A 139 -9.28 -4.58 5.52
CA ALA A 139 -8.93 -3.47 4.64
C ALA A 139 -10.11 -3.04 3.77
N ASP A 140 -10.16 -1.76 3.40
CA ASP A 140 -11.21 -1.19 2.54
C ASP A 140 -10.64 -0.88 1.15
N LEU A 141 -11.16 -1.55 0.11
CA LEU A 141 -10.84 -1.34 -1.30
C LEU A 141 -11.99 -0.65 -2.07
N SER A 142 -12.96 -0.05 -1.36
CA SER A 142 -14.14 0.57 -1.98
C SER A 142 -13.76 1.58 -3.06
N GLY A 143 -14.22 1.32 -4.30
CA GLY A 143 -13.93 2.18 -5.45
C GLY A 143 -12.46 2.28 -5.82
N ALA A 144 -11.59 1.39 -5.32
CA ALA A 144 -10.20 1.33 -5.76
C ALA A 144 -10.13 0.93 -7.24
N ARG A 145 -9.15 1.49 -7.94
CA ARG A 145 -8.90 1.21 -9.36
C ARG A 145 -7.69 0.29 -9.47
N VAL A 146 -7.88 -0.92 -10.00
CA VAL A 146 -6.85 -1.94 -10.05
C VAL A 146 -6.51 -2.37 -11.48
N ILE A 147 -5.23 -2.60 -11.75
CA ILE A 147 -4.73 -3.14 -13.00
C ILE A 147 -3.40 -3.87 -12.75
N GLU A 148 -3.25 -5.07 -13.28
CA GLU A 148 -2.01 -5.87 -13.18
C GLU A 148 -1.51 -6.06 -11.73
N THR A 149 -2.42 -5.93 -10.75
CA THR A 149 -2.11 -6.09 -9.32
C THR A 149 -2.07 -7.57 -8.95
N ILE A 150 -1.13 -7.96 -8.07
CA ILE A 150 -0.94 -9.35 -7.65
C ILE A 150 -1.55 -9.56 -6.26
N PHE A 151 -2.66 -10.31 -6.20
CA PHE A 151 -3.28 -10.83 -4.99
C PHE A 151 -2.94 -12.31 -4.86
N ALA A 152 -1.82 -12.61 -4.21
CA ALA A 152 -1.35 -13.97 -4.02
C ALA A 152 -1.05 -14.25 -2.54
N ASN A 153 -1.52 -15.38 -2.07
CA ASN A 153 -1.44 -15.83 -0.68
C ASN A 153 -2.10 -14.87 0.33
N ASN A 154 -3.14 -14.14 -0.10
CA ASN A 154 -3.94 -13.24 0.73
C ASN A 154 -5.25 -13.91 1.15
N ASP A 155 -5.77 -13.55 2.32
CA ASP A 155 -7.18 -13.79 2.66
C ASP A 155 -7.99 -12.52 2.36
N LEU A 156 -8.87 -12.59 1.37
CA LEU A 156 -9.74 -11.47 0.97
C LEU A 156 -11.15 -11.58 1.58
N SER A 157 -11.39 -12.56 2.45
CA SER A 157 -12.73 -12.89 2.99
C SER A 157 -13.35 -11.76 3.82
N SER A 158 -12.53 -10.89 4.41
CA SER A 158 -12.94 -9.77 5.25
C SER A 158 -12.64 -8.40 4.61
N VAL A 159 -12.09 -8.38 3.40
CA VAL A 159 -11.83 -7.14 2.67
C VAL A 159 -13.14 -6.51 2.24
N LYS A 160 -13.27 -5.21 2.49
CA LYS A 160 -14.46 -4.41 2.17
C LYS A 160 -14.39 -3.85 0.76
N GLY A 161 -15.55 -3.66 0.14
CA GLY A 161 -15.70 -2.95 -1.12
C GLY A 161 -15.15 -3.66 -2.36
N LEU A 162 -14.82 -4.95 -2.29
CA LEU A 162 -14.37 -5.73 -3.45
C LEU A 162 -15.37 -5.73 -4.62
N ASP A 163 -16.65 -5.58 -4.33
CA ASP A 163 -17.74 -5.50 -5.30
C ASP A 163 -17.81 -4.15 -6.02
N THR A 164 -17.11 -3.14 -5.51
CA THR A 164 -17.07 -1.78 -6.05
C THR A 164 -15.71 -1.43 -6.68
N VAL A 165 -14.77 -2.37 -6.69
CA VAL A 165 -13.46 -2.18 -7.33
C VAL A 165 -13.62 -2.01 -8.83
N GLU A 166 -12.98 -0.98 -9.37
CA GLU A 166 -12.91 -0.70 -10.80
C GLU A 166 -11.68 -1.40 -11.41
N HIS A 167 -11.91 -2.45 -12.20
CA HIS A 167 -10.85 -3.17 -12.91
C HIS A 167 -10.53 -2.48 -14.24
N LEU A 168 -9.35 -1.90 -14.37
CA LEU A 168 -8.85 -1.26 -15.60
C LEU A 168 -8.10 -2.23 -16.51
N GLY A 169 -7.87 -3.44 -16.03
CA GLY A 169 -7.23 -4.56 -16.70
C GLY A 169 -7.15 -5.76 -15.77
N PRO A 170 -6.72 -6.93 -16.29
CA PRO A 170 -6.64 -8.14 -15.49
C PRO A 170 -5.64 -7.99 -14.34
N SER A 171 -5.89 -8.74 -13.26
CA SER A 171 -5.03 -8.85 -12.09
C SER A 171 -4.77 -10.32 -11.79
N THR A 172 -3.68 -10.61 -11.08
CA THR A 172 -3.37 -11.99 -10.69
C THR A 172 -4.08 -12.33 -9.39
N ILE A 173 -4.90 -13.39 -9.40
CA ILE A 173 -5.48 -13.99 -8.20
C ILE A 173 -4.83 -15.36 -7.99
N GLY A 174 -4.05 -15.49 -6.92
CA GLY A 174 -3.42 -16.76 -6.58
C GLY A 174 -4.46 -17.83 -6.20
N ILE A 175 -4.20 -19.09 -6.53
CA ILE A 175 -5.05 -20.22 -6.14
C ILE A 175 -5.17 -20.29 -4.61
N ASP A 176 -4.08 -20.06 -3.92
CA ASP A 176 -4.00 -19.96 -2.46
C ASP A 176 -4.91 -18.85 -1.89
N THR A 177 -5.01 -17.70 -2.57
CA THR A 177 -5.93 -16.62 -2.22
C THR A 177 -7.38 -17.08 -2.31
N LEU A 178 -7.74 -17.84 -3.34
CA LEU A 178 -9.10 -18.39 -3.49
C LEU A 178 -9.45 -19.34 -2.33
N TYR A 179 -8.51 -20.22 -1.95
CA TYR A 179 -8.71 -21.15 -0.84
C TYR A 179 -8.79 -20.43 0.50
N LYS A 180 -7.87 -19.52 0.80
CA LYS A 180 -7.86 -18.74 2.05
C LYS A 180 -9.13 -17.93 2.24
N SER A 181 -9.65 -17.35 1.15
CA SER A 181 -10.86 -16.55 1.18
C SER A 181 -12.15 -17.36 1.29
N GLY A 182 -12.08 -18.70 1.25
CA GLY A 182 -13.21 -19.60 1.54
C GLY A 182 -14.45 -19.37 0.69
N GLY A 183 -14.28 -18.95 -0.57
CA GLY A 183 -15.38 -18.65 -1.48
C GLY A 183 -16.09 -17.31 -1.22
N LYS A 184 -15.54 -16.41 -0.42
CA LYS A 184 -16.16 -15.13 -0.08
C LYS A 184 -15.77 -13.98 -1.02
N ILE A 185 -14.86 -14.20 -1.98
CA ILE A 185 -14.53 -13.17 -2.98
C ILE A 185 -15.74 -12.98 -3.90
N PRO A 186 -16.23 -11.75 -4.11
CA PRO A 186 -17.35 -11.50 -5.01
C PRO A 186 -17.04 -11.92 -6.46
N ASP A 187 -18.02 -12.50 -7.16
CA ASP A 187 -17.84 -12.92 -8.56
C ASP A 187 -17.47 -11.76 -9.48
N VAL A 188 -18.01 -10.57 -9.21
CA VAL A 188 -17.68 -9.36 -9.99
C VAL A 188 -16.21 -9.01 -9.87
N PHE A 189 -15.59 -9.17 -8.69
CA PHE A 189 -14.16 -8.96 -8.50
C PHE A 189 -13.33 -10.00 -9.25
N LEU A 190 -13.73 -11.28 -9.18
CA LEU A 190 -13.03 -12.36 -9.91
C LEU A 190 -13.10 -12.16 -11.43
N ARG A 191 -14.29 -11.81 -11.97
CA ARG A 191 -14.45 -11.49 -13.40
C ARG A 191 -13.59 -10.32 -13.82
N GLY A 192 -13.65 -9.23 -13.07
CA GLY A 192 -12.84 -8.04 -13.33
C GLY A 192 -11.34 -8.32 -13.31
N SER A 193 -10.90 -9.23 -12.44
CA SER A 193 -9.51 -9.71 -12.39
C SER A 193 -9.14 -10.63 -13.56
N GLY A 194 -10.09 -11.02 -14.41
CA GLY A 194 -9.84 -11.90 -15.56
C GLY A 194 -9.95 -13.39 -15.27
N VAL A 195 -10.54 -13.79 -14.14
CA VAL A 195 -10.81 -15.20 -13.81
C VAL A 195 -11.92 -15.72 -14.75
N PRO A 196 -11.71 -16.85 -15.48
CA PRO A 196 -12.71 -17.39 -16.41
C PRO A 196 -14.01 -17.77 -15.73
N GLU A 197 -15.15 -17.53 -16.42
CA GLU A 197 -16.49 -17.77 -15.84
C GLU A 197 -16.72 -19.23 -15.43
N ASN A 198 -16.28 -20.19 -16.24
CA ASN A 198 -16.41 -21.60 -15.90
C ASN A 198 -15.65 -21.97 -14.64
N PHE A 199 -14.55 -21.31 -14.36
CA PHE A 199 -13.79 -21.50 -13.12
C PHE A 199 -14.51 -20.84 -11.94
N ILE A 200 -15.06 -19.63 -12.10
CA ILE A 200 -15.86 -18.95 -11.05
C ILE A 200 -17.05 -19.83 -10.65
N VAL A 201 -17.78 -20.39 -11.62
CA VAL A 201 -18.89 -21.31 -11.35
C VAL A 201 -18.42 -22.52 -10.54
N SER A 202 -17.31 -23.14 -10.93
CA SER A 202 -16.78 -24.32 -10.21
C SER A 202 -16.37 -24.00 -8.78
N LEU A 203 -15.91 -22.78 -8.47
CA LEU A 203 -15.59 -22.36 -7.10
C LEU A 203 -16.82 -22.32 -6.17
N ARG A 204 -18.05 -22.27 -6.73
CA ARG A 204 -19.31 -22.24 -5.97
C ARG A 204 -19.86 -23.65 -5.71
N GLU A 205 -19.31 -24.68 -6.35
CA GLU A 205 -19.74 -26.05 -6.12
C GLU A 205 -19.40 -26.52 -4.69
N PRO A 206 -20.32 -27.24 -4.02
CA PRO A 206 -20.08 -27.75 -2.67
C PRO A 206 -18.89 -28.73 -2.67
N GLY A 207 -17.80 -28.35 -2.00
CA GLY A 207 -16.65 -29.24 -1.78
C GLY A 207 -15.32 -28.79 -2.37
N LEU A 208 -15.28 -27.83 -3.27
CA LEU A 208 -14.02 -27.40 -3.90
C LEU A 208 -13.20 -26.43 -3.02
N VAL A 209 -13.85 -25.56 -2.22
CA VAL A 209 -13.22 -24.50 -1.40
C VAL A 209 -13.43 -24.71 0.11
N ARG A 210 -14.03 -25.83 0.52
CA ARG A 210 -14.36 -26.11 1.92
C ARG A 210 -13.50 -27.22 2.55
N ARG A 211 -12.21 -27.23 2.34
CA ARG A 211 -11.30 -28.11 3.10
C ARG A 211 -10.19 -27.34 3.77
#